data_cfa2b6b650650b241d36f022e0326e3f
#
_entry.id   cfa2b6b650650b241d36f022e0326e3f
#
_cell.length_a   1.000
_cell.length_b   1.000
_cell.length_c   1.000
_cell.angle_alpha   90.00
_cell.angle_beta   90.00
_cell.angle_gamma   90.00
#
_symmetry.space_group_name_H-M   'P 1'
#
loop_
_entity.id
_entity.type
_entity.pdbx_description
1 polymer ?
#
loop_
_entity_poly.entity_id
_entity_poly.type
_entity_poly.pdbx_seq_one_letter_code
_entity_poly.pdbx_strand_id
1 'polypeptide(L)'
;MLGLMQDQPLSISSLIEFAERHHGDAEIVSRRVEGDIHRSTWSQIAARSRQVANALDEEQLIFSDRIATLAWNGYRHLEIYYGVSGTGRVLHTINPRLHPDQIAWIANHAEDQILCFDMTFLPLVQAVHARCPTIKKYVALCDADKLPADTGIPNLVSYEAWMGNRSTAYEWPTFDENSASSMCY
;
A
#
# COMPACT_ATOMS: atom_id res chain seq x y z
N MET A 1 12.28 -13.91 38.09
CA MET A 1 12.60 -14.79 36.93
C MET A 1 11.51 -14.60 35.89
N LEU A 2 11.87 -14.22 34.65
CA LEU A 2 10.93 -14.20 33.54
C LEU A 2 10.53 -15.63 33.16
N GLY A 3 9.29 -15.84 32.71
CA GLY A 3 8.85 -17.12 32.18
C GLY A 3 9.54 -17.46 30.87
N LEU A 4 9.36 -18.70 30.39
CA LEU A 4 9.88 -19.18 29.10
C LEU A 4 8.94 -18.83 27.94
N MET A 5 8.24 -17.70 28.05
CA MET A 5 7.37 -17.20 26.99
C MET A 5 8.20 -16.49 25.92
N GLN A 6 7.71 -16.56 24.72
CA GLN A 6 8.28 -15.82 23.59
C GLN A 6 8.14 -14.30 23.86
N ASP A 7 9.24 -13.58 23.75
CA ASP A 7 9.30 -12.13 23.86
C ASP A 7 9.50 -11.54 22.43
N GLN A 8 8.41 -11.55 21.66
CA GLN A 8 8.40 -11.07 20.28
C GLN A 8 7.09 -10.33 20.02
N PRO A 9 7.14 -9.11 19.47
CA PRO A 9 5.93 -8.35 19.16
C PRO A 9 5.10 -9.03 18.05
N LEU A 10 3.79 -8.90 18.14
CA LEU A 10 2.84 -9.35 17.11
C LEU A 10 2.82 -8.34 15.97
N SER A 11 3.76 -8.45 15.04
CA SER A 11 3.89 -7.54 13.90
C SER A 11 3.17 -8.07 12.66
N ILE A 12 2.68 -7.15 11.82
CA ILE A 12 2.05 -7.49 10.53
C ILE A 12 3.08 -8.17 9.61
N SER A 13 4.35 -7.76 9.66
CA SER A 13 5.43 -8.39 8.88
C SER A 13 5.60 -9.87 9.20
N SER A 14 5.38 -10.29 10.45
CA SER A 14 5.49 -11.72 10.81
C SER A 14 4.47 -12.60 10.08
N LEU A 15 3.32 -12.05 9.73
CA LEU A 15 2.27 -12.78 9.00
C LEU A 15 2.68 -13.07 7.55
N ILE A 16 3.24 -12.09 6.85
CA ILE A 16 3.69 -12.29 5.47
C ILE A 16 4.93 -13.19 5.41
N GLU A 17 5.85 -13.08 6.38
CA GLU A 17 6.99 -13.99 6.51
C GLU A 17 6.56 -15.43 6.78
N PHE A 18 5.57 -15.61 7.65
CA PHE A 18 4.98 -16.93 7.90
C PHE A 18 4.34 -17.51 6.64
N ALA A 19 3.54 -16.71 5.93
CA ALA A 19 2.87 -17.12 4.70
C ALA A 19 3.90 -17.51 3.62
N GLU A 20 4.95 -16.72 3.43
CA GLU A 20 6.03 -17.04 2.51
C GLU A 20 6.73 -18.34 2.86
N ARG A 21 7.09 -18.53 4.13
CA ARG A 21 7.87 -19.69 4.60
C ARG A 21 7.10 -20.99 4.54
N HIS A 22 5.82 -20.97 4.88
CA HIS A 22 5.02 -22.18 5.09
C HIS A 22 4.00 -22.43 3.98
N HIS A 23 3.65 -21.41 3.20
CA HIS A 23 2.64 -21.46 2.14
C HIS A 23 3.11 -20.75 0.86
N GLY A 24 4.43 -20.65 0.65
CA GLY A 24 5.03 -19.87 -0.42
C GLY A 24 4.49 -20.18 -1.81
N ASP A 25 4.17 -21.43 -2.10
CA ASP A 25 3.64 -21.89 -3.40
C ASP A 25 2.10 -21.81 -3.50
N ALA A 26 1.40 -21.48 -2.39
CA ALA A 26 -0.04 -21.36 -2.43
C ALA A 26 -0.47 -20.17 -3.29
N GLU A 27 -1.44 -20.42 -4.19
CA GLU A 27 -1.86 -19.47 -5.20
C GLU A 27 -2.76 -18.38 -4.63
N ILE A 28 -2.55 -17.16 -5.13
CA ILE A 28 -3.40 -15.98 -4.91
C ILE A 28 -3.94 -15.56 -6.26
N VAL A 29 -5.28 -15.54 -6.39
CA VAL A 29 -5.97 -15.21 -7.62
C VAL A 29 -6.68 -13.88 -7.46
N SER A 30 -6.42 -12.94 -8.35
CA SER A 30 -7.04 -11.61 -8.36
C SER A 30 -7.61 -11.29 -9.74
N ARG A 31 -8.85 -10.81 -9.77
CA ARG A 31 -9.38 -10.17 -10.97
C ARG A 31 -8.89 -8.73 -11.00
N ARG A 32 -8.13 -8.37 -12.03
CA ARG A 32 -7.61 -7.01 -12.19
C ARG A 32 -8.67 -6.05 -12.73
N VAL A 33 -8.49 -4.77 -12.48
CA VAL A 33 -9.30 -3.68 -13.06
C VAL A 33 -9.15 -3.66 -14.59
N GLU A 34 -8.00 -4.11 -15.09
CA GLU A 34 -7.70 -4.29 -16.52
C GLU A 34 -8.58 -5.37 -17.18
N GLY A 35 -9.29 -6.19 -16.39
CA GLY A 35 -10.30 -7.16 -16.85
C GLY A 35 -9.83 -8.61 -16.94
N ASP A 36 -8.54 -8.87 -16.78
CA ASP A 36 -7.95 -10.22 -16.78
C ASP A 36 -7.81 -10.80 -15.36
N ILE A 37 -7.33 -12.02 -15.28
CA ILE A 37 -7.06 -12.75 -14.05
C ILE A 37 -5.54 -12.77 -13.83
N HIS A 38 -5.11 -12.16 -12.74
CA HIS A 38 -3.73 -12.24 -12.26
C HIS A 38 -3.60 -13.42 -11.28
N ARG A 39 -2.55 -14.22 -11.46
CA ARG A 39 -2.22 -15.33 -10.58
C ARG A 39 -0.81 -15.12 -10.05
N SER A 40 -0.66 -15.22 -8.75
CA SER A 40 0.61 -15.11 -8.02
C SER A 40 0.66 -16.12 -6.89
N THR A 41 1.77 -16.18 -6.20
CA THR A 41 1.95 -17.02 -5.01
C THR A 41 2.29 -16.14 -3.80
N TRP A 42 2.20 -16.70 -2.58
CA TRP A 42 2.61 -15.97 -1.38
C TRP A 42 4.09 -15.54 -1.43
N SER A 43 4.97 -16.36 -2.00
CA SER A 43 6.38 -15.97 -2.19
C SER A 43 6.51 -14.73 -3.08
N GLN A 44 5.72 -14.65 -4.16
CA GLN A 44 5.72 -13.49 -5.04
C GLN A 44 5.13 -12.25 -4.36
N ILE A 45 4.02 -12.39 -3.63
CA ILE A 45 3.42 -11.27 -2.86
C ILE A 45 4.42 -10.77 -1.81
N ALA A 46 5.10 -11.67 -1.08
CA ALA A 46 6.09 -11.29 -0.08
C ALA A 46 7.27 -10.52 -0.70
N ALA A 47 7.81 -11.01 -1.81
CA ALA A 47 8.87 -10.32 -2.54
C ALA A 47 8.44 -8.91 -2.99
N ARG A 48 7.24 -8.78 -3.56
CA ARG A 48 6.70 -7.49 -4.03
C ARG A 48 6.31 -6.56 -2.88
N SER A 49 5.86 -7.09 -1.74
CA SER A 49 5.64 -6.28 -0.53
C SER A 49 6.94 -5.65 -0.01
N ARG A 50 8.07 -6.38 -0.11
CA ARG A 50 9.40 -5.81 0.21
C ARG A 50 9.83 -4.74 -0.80
N GLN A 51 9.47 -4.88 -2.08
CA GLN A 51 9.70 -3.82 -3.06
C GLN A 51 8.89 -2.56 -2.73
N VAL A 52 7.62 -2.71 -2.27
CA VAL A 52 6.83 -1.58 -1.75
C VAL A 52 7.52 -0.94 -0.55
N ALA A 53 8.01 -1.73 0.41
CA ALA A 53 8.73 -1.21 1.58
C ALA A 53 9.96 -0.40 1.17
N ASN A 54 10.78 -0.91 0.25
CA ASN A 54 11.93 -0.18 -0.29
C ASN A 54 11.51 1.11 -1.03
N ALA A 55 10.39 1.08 -1.77
CA ALA A 55 9.87 2.27 -2.44
C ALA A 55 9.45 3.35 -1.43
N LEU A 56 8.79 2.96 -0.34
CA LEU A 56 8.37 3.87 0.72
C LEU A 56 9.55 4.51 1.46
N ASP A 57 10.64 3.77 1.64
CA ASP A 57 11.85 4.31 2.29
C ASP A 57 12.52 5.40 1.45
N GLU A 58 12.45 5.31 0.12
CA GLU A 58 12.95 6.36 -0.78
C GLU A 58 12.08 7.62 -0.78
N GLU A 59 10.81 7.55 -0.35
CA GLU A 59 9.89 8.70 -0.29
C GLU A 59 10.10 9.60 0.94
N GLN A 60 11.12 9.32 1.75
CA GLN A 60 11.44 10.09 2.97
C GLN A 60 10.29 10.13 3.99
N LEU A 61 9.47 9.10 4.01
CA LEU A 61 8.39 8.93 4.98
C LEU A 61 8.94 8.47 6.32
N ILE A 62 8.36 8.98 7.40
CA ILE A 62 8.72 8.60 8.76
C ILE A 62 7.77 7.54 9.33
N PHE A 63 8.12 7.00 10.50
CA PHE A 63 7.27 6.12 11.27
C PHE A 63 5.89 6.76 11.52
N SER A 64 4.84 5.98 11.40
CA SER A 64 3.42 6.39 11.51
C SER A 64 2.91 7.33 10.41
N ASP A 65 3.67 7.66 9.37
CA ASP A 65 3.11 8.34 8.20
C ASP A 65 2.02 7.49 7.54
N ARG A 66 0.99 8.16 7.01
CA ARG A 66 -0.20 7.50 6.45
C ARG A 66 -0.09 7.42 4.94
N ILE A 67 -0.36 6.23 4.44
CA ILE A 67 -0.47 5.92 3.01
C ILE A 67 -1.91 5.53 2.73
N ALA A 68 -2.61 6.37 1.99
CA ALA A 68 -4.00 6.14 1.64
C ALA A 68 -4.16 5.20 0.45
N THR A 69 -5.25 4.45 0.45
CA THR A 69 -5.68 3.64 -0.70
C THR A 69 -7.13 3.90 -1.06
N LEU A 70 -7.40 4.11 -2.35
CA LEU A 70 -8.70 4.02 -3.00
C LEU A 70 -8.65 2.84 -3.95
N ALA A 71 -8.83 1.63 -3.44
CA ALA A 71 -8.52 0.41 -4.16
C ALA A 71 -9.55 -0.69 -3.94
N TRP A 72 -9.70 -1.54 -4.95
CA TRP A 72 -10.40 -2.80 -4.83
C TRP A 72 -9.50 -3.86 -4.18
N ASN A 73 -10.10 -4.94 -3.70
CA ASN A 73 -9.36 -6.08 -3.14
C ASN A 73 -8.66 -6.86 -4.27
N GLY A 74 -7.41 -6.50 -4.53
CA GLY A 74 -6.55 -7.10 -5.53
C GLY A 74 -5.15 -7.36 -4.99
N TYR A 75 -4.31 -8.04 -5.78
CA TYR A 75 -2.97 -8.41 -5.36
C TYR A 75 -2.09 -7.18 -5.06
N ARG A 76 -2.19 -6.09 -5.86
CA ARG A 76 -1.45 -4.84 -5.61
C ARG A 76 -1.83 -4.21 -4.27
N HIS A 77 -3.13 -4.22 -3.94
CA HIS A 77 -3.59 -3.72 -2.63
C HIS A 77 -3.09 -4.59 -1.48
N LEU A 78 -3.02 -5.91 -1.66
CA LEU A 78 -2.45 -6.85 -0.69
C LEU A 78 -0.96 -6.60 -0.47
N GLU A 79 -0.19 -6.37 -1.53
CA GLU A 79 1.23 -6.00 -1.46
C GLU A 79 1.45 -4.69 -0.71
N ILE A 80 0.63 -3.67 -0.98
CA ILE A 80 0.66 -2.38 -0.27
C ILE A 80 0.32 -2.58 1.21
N TYR A 81 -0.66 -3.44 1.52
CA TYR A 81 -1.06 -3.71 2.90
C TYR A 81 0.13 -4.17 3.73
N TYR A 82 0.85 -5.18 3.27
CA TYR A 82 2.02 -5.69 3.98
C TYR A 82 3.22 -4.73 3.90
N GLY A 83 3.45 -4.12 2.74
CA GLY A 83 4.56 -3.18 2.55
C GLY A 83 4.46 -1.95 3.43
N VAL A 84 3.26 -1.40 3.61
CA VAL A 84 3.02 -0.23 4.47
C VAL A 84 3.06 -0.62 5.94
N SER A 85 2.16 -1.51 6.36
CA SER A 85 2.02 -1.85 7.78
C SER A 85 3.24 -2.55 8.35
N GLY A 86 3.97 -3.32 7.53
CA GLY A 86 5.19 -4.00 7.95
C GLY A 86 6.36 -3.04 8.23
N THR A 87 6.32 -1.82 7.68
CA THR A 87 7.37 -0.80 7.88
C THR A 87 7.09 0.16 9.03
N GLY A 88 6.01 -0.05 9.80
CA GLY A 88 5.60 0.86 10.87
C GLY A 88 4.91 2.13 10.38
N ARG A 89 4.54 2.18 9.10
CA ARG A 89 3.65 3.19 8.54
C ARG A 89 2.21 2.72 8.63
N VAL A 90 1.25 3.63 8.50
CA VAL A 90 -0.17 3.33 8.70
C VAL A 90 -0.88 3.28 7.35
N LEU A 91 -1.48 2.15 7.04
CA LEU A 91 -2.31 2.02 5.84
C LEU A 91 -3.68 2.64 6.11
N HIS A 92 -4.07 3.62 5.32
CA HIS A 92 -5.38 4.24 5.40
C HIS A 92 -6.26 3.79 4.24
N THR A 93 -7.20 2.90 4.51
CA THR A 93 -8.13 2.41 3.49
C THR A 93 -9.35 3.32 3.40
N ILE A 94 -9.43 4.14 2.36
CA ILE A 94 -10.54 5.06 2.12
C ILE A 94 -11.65 4.33 1.36
N ASN A 95 -12.89 4.43 1.86
CA ASN A 95 -14.04 3.87 1.17
C ASN A 95 -14.34 4.68 -0.11
N PRO A 96 -14.21 4.09 -1.31
CA PRO A 96 -14.39 4.81 -2.57
C PRO A 96 -15.85 5.18 -2.89
N ARG A 97 -16.81 4.73 -2.08
CA ARG A 97 -18.24 5.06 -2.23
C ARG A 97 -18.65 6.34 -1.50
N LEU A 98 -17.73 6.96 -0.79
CA LEU A 98 -17.97 8.23 -0.10
C LEU A 98 -18.06 9.39 -1.13
N HIS A 99 -18.74 10.45 -0.72
CA HIS A 99 -18.77 11.68 -1.53
C HIS A 99 -17.36 12.28 -1.66
N PRO A 100 -17.00 12.88 -2.81
CA PRO A 100 -15.67 13.48 -3.00
C PRO A 100 -15.24 14.46 -1.89
N ASP A 101 -16.18 15.24 -1.33
CA ASP A 101 -15.89 16.17 -0.23
C ASP A 101 -15.49 15.42 1.06
N GLN A 102 -16.12 14.29 1.33
CA GLN A 102 -15.76 13.45 2.48
C GLN A 102 -14.39 12.84 2.28
N ILE A 103 -14.09 12.34 1.08
CA ILE A 103 -12.77 11.77 0.75
C ILE A 103 -11.67 12.82 0.93
N ALA A 104 -11.86 14.04 0.41
CA ALA A 104 -10.91 15.12 0.58
C ALA A 104 -10.73 15.50 2.06
N TRP A 105 -11.83 15.56 2.82
CA TRP A 105 -11.77 15.85 4.25
C TRP A 105 -11.02 14.76 5.03
N ILE A 106 -11.33 13.47 4.77
CA ILE A 106 -10.70 12.32 5.41
C ILE A 106 -9.19 12.30 5.12
N ALA A 107 -8.80 12.47 3.85
CA ALA A 107 -7.40 12.47 3.45
C ALA A 107 -6.59 13.58 4.16
N ASN A 108 -7.18 14.76 4.28
CA ASN A 108 -6.53 15.87 4.99
C ASN A 108 -6.51 15.66 6.50
N HIS A 109 -7.59 15.15 7.09
CA HIS A 109 -7.67 14.89 8.53
C HIS A 109 -6.70 13.79 8.96
N ALA A 110 -6.53 12.75 8.14
CA ALA A 110 -5.54 11.71 8.33
C ALA A 110 -4.11 12.19 8.03
N GLU A 111 -3.95 13.34 7.36
CA GLU A 111 -2.66 13.84 6.86
C GLU A 111 -1.95 12.81 5.95
N ASP A 112 -2.70 12.21 5.03
CA ASP A 112 -2.17 11.23 4.09
C ASP A 112 -1.02 11.81 3.26
N GLN A 113 0.09 11.07 3.14
CA GLN A 113 1.27 11.51 2.42
C GLN A 113 1.33 11.00 0.98
N ILE A 114 0.82 9.79 0.76
CA ILE A 114 0.71 9.14 -0.55
C ILE A 114 -0.72 8.63 -0.72
N LEU A 115 -1.25 8.73 -1.93
CA LEU A 115 -2.51 8.09 -2.31
C LEU A 115 -2.27 7.08 -3.43
N CYS A 116 -2.49 5.80 -3.12
CA CYS A 116 -2.52 4.72 -4.10
C CYS A 116 -3.96 4.48 -4.54
N PHE A 117 -4.24 4.37 -5.84
CA PHE A 117 -5.61 4.21 -6.31
C PHE A 117 -5.73 3.34 -7.56
N ASP A 118 -6.80 2.55 -7.64
CA ASP A 118 -7.17 1.83 -8.85
C ASP A 118 -7.63 2.79 -9.95
N MET A 119 -7.34 2.47 -11.21
CA MET A 119 -7.67 3.29 -12.38
C MET A 119 -9.18 3.58 -12.50
N THR A 120 -10.04 2.73 -11.93
CA THR A 120 -11.49 2.98 -11.78
C THR A 120 -11.77 4.32 -11.08
N PHE A 121 -10.90 4.74 -10.19
CA PHE A 121 -11.07 5.94 -9.36
C PHE A 121 -10.28 7.16 -9.89
N LEU A 122 -9.66 7.06 -11.06
CA LEU A 122 -8.94 8.19 -11.67
C LEU A 122 -9.81 9.47 -11.75
N PRO A 123 -11.08 9.44 -12.23
CA PRO A 123 -11.92 10.64 -12.27
C PRO A 123 -12.19 11.23 -10.88
N LEU A 124 -12.31 10.37 -9.85
CA LEU A 124 -12.51 10.80 -8.47
C LEU A 124 -11.26 11.50 -7.94
N VAL A 125 -10.08 10.92 -8.16
CA VAL A 125 -8.80 11.52 -7.74
C VAL A 125 -8.57 12.84 -8.46
N GLN A 126 -8.89 12.94 -9.76
CA GLN A 126 -8.84 14.19 -10.51
C GLN A 126 -9.74 15.29 -9.89
N ALA A 127 -10.90 14.91 -9.37
CA ALA A 127 -11.83 15.84 -8.74
C ALA A 127 -11.38 16.33 -7.35
N VAL A 128 -10.55 15.56 -6.63
CA VAL A 128 -10.22 15.86 -5.23
C VAL A 128 -8.76 16.26 -4.99
N HIS A 129 -7.81 15.89 -5.86
CA HIS A 129 -6.37 16.06 -5.59
C HIS A 129 -5.97 17.48 -5.22
N ALA A 130 -6.54 18.50 -5.89
CA ALA A 130 -6.23 19.91 -5.62
C ALA A 130 -6.66 20.37 -4.20
N ARG A 131 -7.50 19.59 -3.54
CA ARG A 131 -8.00 19.84 -2.18
C ARG A 131 -7.29 18.99 -1.11
N CYS A 132 -6.30 18.19 -1.51
CA CYS A 132 -5.55 17.29 -0.63
C CYS A 132 -4.06 17.70 -0.58
N PRO A 133 -3.72 18.86 0.01
CA PRO A 133 -2.36 19.40 0.00
C PRO A 133 -1.35 18.56 0.79
N THR A 134 -1.80 17.66 1.66
CA THR A 134 -0.93 16.74 2.41
C THR A 134 -0.36 15.63 1.53
N ILE A 135 -1.09 15.25 0.46
CA ILE A 135 -0.66 14.18 -0.45
C ILE A 135 0.42 14.71 -1.38
N LYS A 136 1.62 14.17 -1.24
CA LYS A 136 2.82 14.56 -2.00
C LYS A 136 3.00 13.74 -3.27
N LYS A 137 2.46 12.52 -3.30
CA LYS A 137 2.58 11.58 -4.42
C LYS A 137 1.29 10.79 -4.64
N TYR A 138 1.00 10.54 -5.91
CA TYR A 138 -0.11 9.70 -6.35
C TYR A 138 0.44 8.47 -7.08
N VAL A 139 -0.10 7.30 -6.76
CA VAL A 139 0.32 6.02 -7.35
C VAL A 139 -0.90 5.32 -7.94
N ALA A 140 -0.97 5.23 -9.26
CA ALA A 140 -2.02 4.52 -9.96
C ALA A 140 -1.70 3.01 -9.98
N LEU A 141 -2.62 2.18 -9.49
CA LEU A 141 -2.46 0.72 -9.40
C LEU A 141 -2.62 0.07 -10.78
N CYS A 142 -1.70 0.35 -11.68
CA CYS A 142 -1.69 -0.16 -13.06
C CYS A 142 -0.28 -0.47 -13.55
N ASP A 143 -0.22 -1.17 -14.68
CA ASP A 143 1.02 -1.38 -15.42
C ASP A 143 1.52 -0.04 -15.98
N ALA A 144 2.83 0.08 -16.22
CA ALA A 144 3.44 1.35 -16.63
C ALA A 144 2.88 1.90 -17.96
N ASP A 145 2.55 1.00 -18.89
CA ASP A 145 1.99 1.35 -20.21
C ASP A 145 0.49 1.69 -20.18
N LYS A 146 -0.18 1.48 -19.03
CA LYS A 146 -1.61 1.75 -18.82
C LYS A 146 -1.89 3.11 -18.20
N LEU A 147 -0.86 3.81 -17.73
CA LEU A 147 -1.02 5.15 -17.18
C LEU A 147 -1.20 6.17 -18.31
N PRO A 148 -2.32 6.94 -18.36
CA PRO A 148 -2.51 8.00 -19.35
C PRO A 148 -1.43 9.09 -19.22
N ALA A 149 -0.96 9.62 -20.34
CA ALA A 149 0.12 10.60 -20.39
C ALA A 149 -0.24 11.95 -19.73
N ASP A 150 -1.50 12.36 -19.81
CA ASP A 150 -1.98 13.62 -19.23
C ASP A 150 -3.22 13.35 -18.37
N THR A 151 -3.04 13.36 -17.08
CA THR A 151 -4.12 13.17 -16.10
C THR A 151 -4.44 14.45 -15.32
N GLY A 152 -3.58 15.47 -15.40
CA GLY A 152 -3.67 16.69 -14.59
C GLY A 152 -3.31 16.49 -13.12
N ILE A 153 -2.94 15.28 -12.68
CA ILE A 153 -2.57 14.97 -11.29
C ILE A 153 -1.05 15.12 -11.13
N PRO A 154 -0.56 15.99 -10.22
CA PRO A 154 0.87 16.19 -10.02
C PRO A 154 1.50 14.94 -9.38
N ASN A 155 2.78 14.69 -9.70
CA ASN A 155 3.58 13.60 -9.13
C ASN A 155 2.89 12.22 -9.21
N LEU A 156 2.11 11.98 -10.26
CA LEU A 156 1.46 10.71 -10.52
C LEU A 156 2.43 9.76 -11.20
N VAL A 157 2.50 8.53 -10.68
CA VAL A 157 3.29 7.42 -11.25
C VAL A 157 2.42 6.16 -11.30
N SER A 158 2.74 5.22 -12.20
CA SER A 158 2.15 3.88 -12.15
C SER A 158 2.79 3.05 -11.03
N TYR A 159 2.04 2.13 -10.46
CA TYR A 159 2.50 1.26 -9.38
C TYR A 159 3.72 0.42 -9.79
N GLU A 160 3.69 -0.15 -11.00
CA GLU A 160 4.78 -0.98 -11.48
C GLU A 160 6.06 -0.15 -11.74
N ALA A 161 5.94 1.10 -12.19
CA ALA A 161 7.10 2.00 -12.32
C ALA A 161 7.59 2.50 -10.95
N TRP A 162 6.67 2.77 -10.01
CA TRP A 162 7.00 3.22 -8.66
C TRP A 162 7.75 2.14 -7.88
N MET A 163 7.29 0.88 -7.93
CA MET A 163 8.06 -0.24 -7.39
C MET A 163 9.35 -0.48 -8.15
N GLY A 164 9.27 -0.41 -9.48
CA GLY A 164 10.41 -0.57 -10.38
C GLY A 164 11.19 -1.84 -10.12
N ASN A 165 12.52 -1.74 -10.32
CA ASN A 165 13.47 -2.83 -10.09
C ASN A 165 14.06 -2.78 -8.65
N ARG A 166 13.29 -2.32 -7.66
CA ARG A 166 13.77 -2.28 -6.28
C ARG A 166 14.03 -3.69 -5.75
N SER A 167 14.90 -3.77 -4.76
CA SER A 167 15.26 -5.04 -4.14
C SER A 167 14.03 -5.75 -3.60
N THR A 168 13.98 -7.06 -3.78
CA THR A 168 13.04 -7.97 -3.12
C THR A 168 13.52 -8.40 -1.73
N ALA A 169 14.72 -7.95 -1.32
CA ALA A 169 15.22 -8.08 0.03
C ALA A 169 14.87 -6.82 0.84
N TYR A 170 14.34 -7.02 2.02
CA TYR A 170 14.02 -5.96 2.98
C TYR A 170 14.06 -6.55 4.38
N GLU A 171 14.70 -5.87 5.31
CA GLU A 171 14.70 -6.24 6.72
C GLU A 171 13.59 -5.48 7.43
N TRP A 172 12.55 -6.21 7.84
CA TRP A 172 11.40 -5.61 8.50
C TRP A 172 11.80 -5.04 9.87
N PRO A 173 11.49 -3.76 10.14
CA PRO A 173 11.81 -3.17 11.43
C PRO A 173 10.98 -3.82 12.55
N THR A 174 11.59 -3.90 13.73
CA THR A 174 10.89 -4.28 14.96
C THR A 174 10.42 -3.03 15.70
N PHE A 175 9.16 -2.97 16.06
CA PHE A 175 8.55 -1.87 16.79
C PHE A 175 7.44 -2.37 17.73
N ASP A 176 6.90 -1.48 18.56
CA ASP A 176 5.84 -1.81 19.52
C ASP A 176 4.58 -2.30 18.80
N GLU A 177 4.05 -3.47 19.16
CA GLU A 177 2.82 -4.04 18.61
C GLU A 177 1.57 -3.20 18.84
N ASN A 178 1.62 -2.24 19.78
CA ASN A 178 0.55 -1.27 20.00
C ASN A 178 0.57 -0.11 19.00
N SER A 179 1.56 -0.06 18.10
CA SER A 179 1.60 0.93 17.02
C SER A 179 0.48 0.68 16.02
N ALA A 180 -0.10 1.76 15.49
CA ALA A 180 -1.15 1.64 14.48
C ALA A 180 -0.61 0.99 13.20
N SER A 181 -1.27 -0.04 12.69
CA SER A 181 -0.95 -0.70 11.41
C SER A 181 -1.83 -0.21 10.27
N SER A 182 -3.07 0.15 10.59
CA SER A 182 -4.04 0.65 9.63
C SER A 182 -5.08 1.54 10.31
N MET A 183 -5.74 2.37 9.50
CA MET A 183 -6.89 3.17 9.93
C MET A 183 -7.97 3.17 8.85
N CYS A 184 -9.20 3.41 9.27
CA CYS A 184 -10.36 3.63 8.40
C CYS A 184 -11.37 4.55 9.11
N TYR A 185 -12.16 5.29 8.31
CA TYR A 185 -13.20 6.21 8.78
C TYR A 185 -14.58 5.63 8.53
#